data_6f6c2870f169ff49e57fc8e488df88dc
#
_entry.id   6f6c2870f169ff49e57fc8e488df88dc
#
_cell.length_a   1.000
_cell.length_b   1.000
_cell.length_c   1.000
_cell.angle_alpha   90.00
_cell.angle_beta   90.00
_cell.angle_gamma   90.00
#
_symmetry.space_group_name_H-M   'P 1'
#
loop_
_entity.id
_entity.type
_entity.pdbx_description
1 polymer ?
#
loop_
_entity_poly.entity_id
_entity_poly.type
_entity_poly.pdbx_seq_one_letter_code
_entity_poly.pdbx_strand_id
1 'polypeptide(L)'
;MTIIYVLRLMGNKYYVGRTDNFEARMQQHAAGCASEWTTKYWPLEVVERVDNANTFDEDKYVKQYMAKYGINNVRGGSYITKNLTPEQFASVQREIRMATDACLKCGASGHYAKECSATKRMATLSPPMMSLMMHPMMPAAMPAAMPAAMPAAMPAVMPAVMPAAMP
;
A
#
# COMPACT_ATOMS: atom_id res chain seq x y z
N MET A 1 -19.03 0.61 -22.74
CA MET A 1 -19.18 -0.63 -21.94
C MET A 1 -18.14 -0.58 -20.84
N THR A 2 -18.55 -0.45 -19.61
CA THR A 2 -17.60 -0.22 -18.50
C THR A 2 -17.00 -1.53 -18.02
N ILE A 3 -15.68 -1.57 -17.93
CA ILE A 3 -14.89 -2.73 -17.50
C ILE A 3 -14.17 -2.38 -16.21
N ILE A 4 -14.31 -3.21 -15.18
CA ILE A 4 -13.47 -3.19 -13.99
C ILE A 4 -12.34 -4.18 -14.19
N TYR A 5 -11.14 -3.82 -13.82
CA TYR A 5 -9.97 -4.70 -13.88
C TYR A 5 -9.15 -4.61 -12.61
N VAL A 6 -8.52 -5.69 -12.25
CA VAL A 6 -7.64 -5.78 -11.10
C VAL A 6 -6.27 -6.23 -11.56
N LEU A 7 -5.26 -5.44 -11.26
CA LEU A 7 -3.86 -5.75 -11.51
C LEU A 7 -3.19 -6.21 -10.22
N ARG A 8 -2.44 -7.31 -10.30
CA ARG A 8 -1.42 -7.65 -9.32
C ARG A 8 -0.14 -6.92 -9.68
N LEU A 9 0.47 -6.27 -8.70
CA LEU A 9 1.67 -5.47 -8.84
C LEU A 9 2.81 -6.10 -8.05
N MET A 10 4.03 -5.64 -8.27
CA MET A 10 5.19 -6.01 -7.47
C MET A 10 4.97 -5.73 -5.98
N GLY A 11 5.55 -6.57 -5.10
CA GLY A 11 5.45 -6.42 -3.65
C GLY A 11 4.08 -6.75 -3.06
N ASN A 12 3.31 -7.68 -3.69
CA ASN A 12 1.95 -8.04 -3.26
C ASN A 12 1.01 -6.84 -3.18
N LYS A 13 1.17 -5.88 -4.10
CA LYS A 13 0.28 -4.75 -4.23
C LYS A 13 -0.76 -5.03 -5.31
N TYR A 14 -1.89 -4.34 -5.20
CA TYR A 14 -3.00 -4.46 -6.14
C TYR A 14 -3.50 -3.09 -6.59
N TYR A 15 -3.99 -3.03 -7.80
CA TYR A 15 -4.64 -1.86 -8.34
C TYR A 15 -5.97 -2.27 -8.97
N VAL A 16 -7.02 -1.59 -8.57
CA VAL A 16 -8.35 -1.75 -9.16
C VAL A 16 -8.62 -0.50 -9.98
N GLY A 17 -9.03 -0.67 -11.22
CA GLY A 17 -9.33 0.44 -12.10
C GLY A 17 -10.55 0.17 -12.97
N ARG A 18 -11.07 1.24 -13.54
CA ARG A 18 -12.20 1.25 -14.46
C ARG A 18 -11.78 1.81 -15.82
N THR A 19 -12.30 1.23 -16.87
CA THR A 19 -12.07 1.73 -18.25
C THR A 19 -13.19 1.29 -19.18
N ASP A 20 -13.38 2.01 -20.25
CA ASP A 20 -14.23 1.61 -21.37
C ASP A 20 -13.41 0.97 -22.51
N ASN A 21 -12.08 1.17 -22.51
CA ASN A 21 -11.15 0.55 -23.43
C ASN A 21 -10.00 -0.12 -22.67
N PHE A 22 -10.13 -1.43 -22.51
CA PHE A 22 -9.20 -2.25 -21.73
C PHE A 22 -7.79 -2.27 -22.34
N GLU A 23 -7.69 -2.46 -23.64
CA GLU A 23 -6.40 -2.56 -24.36
C GLU A 23 -5.58 -1.28 -24.20
N ALA A 24 -6.19 -0.13 -24.52
CA ALA A 24 -5.53 1.16 -24.38
C ALA A 24 -5.11 1.43 -22.91
N ARG A 25 -5.94 1.01 -21.95
CA ARG A 25 -5.63 1.18 -20.53
C ARG A 25 -4.46 0.31 -20.09
N MET A 26 -4.36 -0.93 -20.56
CA MET A 26 -3.22 -1.80 -20.28
C MET A 26 -1.92 -1.26 -20.89
N GLN A 27 -1.97 -0.67 -22.08
CA GLN A 27 -0.82 -0.01 -22.68
C GLN A 27 -0.35 1.19 -21.84
N GLN A 28 -1.26 2.00 -21.27
CA GLN A 28 -0.92 3.09 -20.36
C GLN A 28 -0.24 2.58 -19.08
N HIS A 29 -0.70 1.47 -18.52
CA HIS A 29 -0.06 0.84 -17.38
C HIS A 29 1.34 0.32 -17.72
N ALA A 30 1.50 -0.33 -18.87
CA ALA A 30 2.80 -0.80 -19.36
C ALA A 30 3.77 0.35 -19.67
N ALA A 31 3.26 1.51 -20.08
CA ALA A 31 4.06 2.71 -20.29
C ALA A 31 4.37 3.51 -19.00
N GLY A 32 3.83 3.08 -17.85
CA GLY A 32 4.03 3.78 -16.57
C GLY A 32 3.25 5.09 -16.42
N CYS A 33 2.30 5.37 -17.33
CA CYS A 33 1.57 6.65 -17.40
C CYS A 33 0.16 6.60 -16.80
N ALA A 34 -0.23 5.48 -16.16
CA ALA A 34 -1.61 5.28 -15.74
C ALA A 34 -1.92 5.78 -14.34
N SER A 35 -1.09 5.51 -13.35
CA SER A 35 -1.23 6.02 -11.98
C SER A 35 0.10 5.97 -11.23
N GLU A 36 0.28 6.84 -10.24
CA GLU A 36 1.49 6.83 -9.39
C GLU A 36 1.70 5.48 -8.69
N TRP A 37 0.62 4.79 -8.34
CA TRP A 37 0.69 3.50 -7.66
C TRP A 37 1.25 2.42 -8.58
N THR A 38 0.78 2.34 -9.84
CA THR A 38 1.26 1.38 -10.82
C THR A 38 2.62 1.74 -11.41
N THR A 39 2.99 3.01 -11.39
CA THR A 39 4.35 3.45 -11.72
C THR A 39 5.35 3.02 -10.63
N LYS A 40 4.95 3.12 -9.37
CA LYS A 40 5.81 2.71 -8.24
C LYS A 40 5.93 1.19 -8.11
N TYR A 41 4.81 0.48 -8.26
CA TYR A 41 4.74 -0.96 -8.15
C TYR A 41 4.34 -1.54 -9.51
N TRP A 42 5.32 -1.97 -10.28
CA TRP A 42 5.11 -2.40 -11.65
C TRP A 42 4.04 -3.48 -11.79
N PRO A 43 3.11 -3.39 -12.75
CA PRO A 43 2.11 -4.40 -13.02
C PRO A 43 2.73 -5.73 -13.45
N LEU A 44 2.27 -6.82 -12.85
CA LEU A 44 2.72 -8.18 -13.18
C LEU A 44 1.70 -8.91 -14.04
N GLU A 45 0.44 -8.88 -13.64
CA GLU A 45 -0.64 -9.59 -14.33
C GLU A 45 -2.01 -8.96 -14.06
N VAL A 46 -2.97 -9.25 -14.91
CA VAL A 46 -4.39 -9.00 -14.70
C VAL A 46 -4.98 -10.17 -13.93
N VAL A 47 -5.42 -9.94 -12.70
CA VAL A 47 -5.98 -10.98 -11.81
C VAL A 47 -7.46 -11.19 -12.07
N GLU A 48 -8.17 -10.11 -12.36
CA GLU A 48 -9.62 -10.14 -12.54
C GLU A 48 -10.04 -9.08 -13.57
N ARG A 49 -11.03 -9.44 -14.38
CA ARG A 49 -11.70 -8.54 -15.31
C ARG A 49 -13.19 -8.78 -15.23
N VAL A 50 -13.94 -7.72 -15.06
CA VAL A 50 -15.41 -7.73 -15.00
C VAL A 50 -15.96 -6.80 -16.06
N ASP A 51 -16.62 -7.38 -17.06
CA ASP A 51 -17.24 -6.64 -18.14
C ASP A 51 -18.68 -6.23 -17.72
N ASN A 52 -19.20 -5.15 -18.30
CA ASN A 52 -20.52 -4.57 -18.00
C ASN A 52 -20.70 -4.16 -16.53
N ALA A 53 -19.65 -3.68 -15.89
CA ALA A 53 -19.70 -3.22 -14.52
C ALA A 53 -20.49 -1.92 -14.36
N ASN A 54 -21.05 -1.70 -13.18
CA ASN A 54 -21.71 -0.46 -12.82
C ASN A 54 -20.67 0.60 -12.42
N THR A 55 -21.07 1.88 -12.49
CA THR A 55 -20.22 3.01 -12.13
C THR A 55 -19.69 2.94 -10.68
N PHE A 56 -20.44 2.34 -9.77
CA PHE A 56 -20.08 2.20 -8.35
C PHE A 56 -19.29 0.92 -8.02
N ASP A 57 -19.17 0.00 -8.96
CA ASP A 57 -18.50 -1.28 -8.72
C ASP A 57 -17.00 -1.12 -8.48
N GLU A 58 -16.36 -0.08 -9.04
CA GLU A 58 -14.94 0.16 -8.83
C GLU A 58 -14.60 0.25 -7.33
N ASP A 59 -15.27 1.12 -6.58
CA ASP A 59 -15.05 1.30 -5.13
C ASP A 59 -15.43 0.04 -4.32
N LYS A 60 -16.44 -0.71 -4.77
CA LYS A 60 -16.80 -2.01 -4.17
C LYS A 60 -15.66 -3.01 -4.30
N TYR A 61 -15.10 -3.18 -5.50
CA TYR A 61 -13.94 -4.07 -5.73
C TYR A 61 -12.70 -3.60 -4.97
N VAL A 62 -12.42 -2.29 -4.93
CA VAL A 62 -11.32 -1.74 -4.12
C VAL A 62 -11.45 -2.16 -2.66
N LYS A 63 -12.65 -2.00 -2.05
CA LYS A 63 -12.90 -2.36 -0.65
C LYS A 63 -12.83 -3.87 -0.40
N GLN A 64 -13.33 -4.69 -1.33
CA GLN A 64 -13.21 -6.15 -1.27
C GLN A 64 -11.74 -6.60 -1.28
N TYR A 65 -10.94 -6.04 -2.18
CA TYR A 65 -9.51 -6.33 -2.25
C TYR A 65 -8.74 -5.78 -1.04
N MET A 66 -9.11 -4.60 -0.53
CA MET A 66 -8.56 -4.06 0.73
C MET A 66 -8.87 -4.94 1.94
N ALA A 67 -10.07 -5.52 2.00
CA ALA A 67 -10.46 -6.47 3.06
C ALA A 67 -9.61 -7.76 2.99
N LYS A 68 -9.34 -8.25 1.77
CA LYS A 68 -8.61 -9.51 1.54
C LYS A 68 -7.10 -9.37 1.70
N TYR A 69 -6.52 -8.29 1.17
CA TYR A 69 -5.06 -8.13 1.07
C TYR A 69 -4.51 -7.01 1.95
N GLY A 70 -5.37 -6.28 2.65
CA GLY A 70 -5.02 -5.16 3.53
C GLY A 70 -5.09 -3.80 2.84
N ILE A 71 -5.54 -2.80 3.58
CA ILE A 71 -5.79 -1.43 3.09
C ILE A 71 -4.54 -0.78 2.47
N ASN A 72 -3.35 -1.05 3.03
CA ASN A 72 -2.09 -0.48 2.54
C ASN A 72 -1.55 -1.15 1.26
N ASN A 73 -2.19 -2.22 0.81
CA ASN A 73 -1.73 -3.00 -0.35
C ASN A 73 -2.57 -2.79 -1.60
N VAL A 74 -3.68 -2.08 -1.50
CA VAL A 74 -4.63 -1.89 -2.60
C VAL A 74 -4.87 -0.41 -2.85
N ARG A 75 -4.94 -0.01 -4.13
CA ARG A 75 -5.33 1.33 -4.56
C ARG A 75 -6.28 1.24 -5.75
N GLY A 76 -7.11 2.28 -5.92
CA GLY A 76 -8.06 2.41 -7.01
C GLY A 76 -9.28 3.24 -6.60
N GLY A 77 -10.18 3.51 -7.53
CA GLY A 77 -11.39 4.28 -7.30
C GLY A 77 -11.16 5.57 -6.52
N SER A 78 -11.91 5.78 -5.46
CA SER A 78 -11.76 6.93 -4.55
C SER A 78 -10.45 6.92 -3.73
N TYR A 79 -9.68 5.82 -3.73
CA TYR A 79 -8.47 5.60 -2.92
C TYR A 79 -7.23 5.44 -3.81
N ILE A 80 -7.04 6.36 -4.78
CA ILE A 80 -5.93 6.30 -5.75
C ILE A 80 -4.61 6.87 -5.21
N THR A 81 -4.66 7.68 -4.14
CA THR A 81 -3.47 8.34 -3.58
C THR A 81 -2.49 7.32 -3.03
N LYS A 82 -1.19 7.55 -3.29
CA LYS A 82 -0.10 6.65 -2.86
C LYS A 82 -0.13 6.36 -1.36
N ASN A 83 -0.34 7.40 -0.56
CA ASN A 83 -0.51 7.30 0.89
C ASN A 83 -1.91 7.82 1.24
N LEU A 84 -2.71 6.99 1.87
CA LEU A 84 -4.00 7.43 2.39
C LEU A 84 -3.79 8.33 3.60
N THR A 85 -4.61 9.37 3.74
CA THR A 85 -4.63 10.16 4.97
C THR A 85 -5.15 9.30 6.13
N PRO A 86 -4.83 9.66 7.39
CA PRO A 86 -5.37 8.95 8.56
C PRO A 86 -6.90 8.86 8.55
N GLU A 87 -7.58 9.91 8.09
CA GLU A 87 -9.03 9.99 7.98
C GLU A 87 -9.57 9.03 6.92
N GLN A 88 -8.95 9.00 5.74
CA GLN A 88 -9.30 8.06 4.66
C GLN A 88 -9.09 6.63 5.10
N PHE A 89 -7.97 6.34 5.78
CA PHE A 89 -7.68 5.02 6.31
C PHE A 89 -8.71 4.58 7.35
N ALA A 90 -9.06 5.45 8.30
CA ALA A 90 -10.05 5.18 9.33
C ALA A 90 -11.45 4.97 8.72
N SER A 91 -11.82 5.78 7.72
CA SER A 91 -13.10 5.66 7.03
C SER A 91 -13.23 4.31 6.32
N VAL A 92 -12.27 3.96 5.46
CA VAL A 92 -12.33 2.69 4.72
C VAL A 92 -12.23 1.48 5.65
N GLN A 93 -11.44 1.57 6.73
CA GLN A 93 -11.35 0.51 7.73
C GLN A 93 -12.70 0.29 8.43
N ARG A 94 -13.39 1.38 8.78
CA ARG A 94 -14.73 1.30 9.36
C ARG A 94 -15.74 0.66 8.40
N GLU A 95 -15.73 1.08 7.13
CA GLU A 95 -16.62 0.53 6.11
C GLU A 95 -16.38 -0.97 5.88
N ILE A 96 -15.11 -1.39 5.81
CA ILE A 96 -14.77 -2.81 5.69
C ILE A 96 -15.26 -3.60 6.91
N ARG A 97 -15.06 -3.09 8.14
CA ARG A 97 -15.54 -3.74 9.36
C ARG A 97 -17.06 -3.86 9.39
N MET A 98 -17.77 -2.85 8.93
CA MET A 98 -19.24 -2.90 8.81
C MET A 98 -19.68 -3.93 7.77
N ALA A 99 -19.03 -3.98 6.61
CA ALA A 99 -19.37 -4.91 5.53
C ALA A 99 -19.03 -6.38 5.86
N THR A 100 -18.10 -6.62 6.81
CA THR A 100 -17.66 -7.95 7.23
C THR A 100 -18.19 -8.36 8.62
N ASP A 101 -19.17 -7.61 9.17
CA ASP A 101 -19.73 -7.83 10.52
C ASP A 101 -18.64 -7.92 11.62
N ALA A 102 -17.53 -7.23 11.43
CA ALA A 102 -16.46 -7.17 12.39
C ALA A 102 -16.68 -6.07 13.43
N CYS A 103 -16.21 -6.31 14.66
CA CYS A 103 -16.31 -5.35 15.75
C CYS A 103 -15.65 -4.01 15.39
N LEU A 104 -16.40 -2.91 15.45
CA LEU A 104 -15.89 -1.57 15.11
C LEU A 104 -14.78 -1.08 16.04
N LYS A 105 -14.66 -1.63 17.25
CA LYS A 105 -13.62 -1.26 18.22
C LYS A 105 -12.32 -2.04 18.00
N CYS A 106 -12.37 -3.36 17.95
CA CYS A 106 -11.16 -4.20 17.88
C CYS A 106 -10.94 -4.85 16.50
N GLY A 107 -11.96 -4.87 15.62
CA GLY A 107 -11.86 -5.47 14.29
C GLY A 107 -12.00 -7.00 14.26
N ALA A 108 -12.20 -7.67 15.40
CA ALA A 108 -12.43 -9.11 15.43
C ALA A 108 -13.88 -9.45 15.07
N SER A 109 -14.11 -10.62 14.49
CA SER A 109 -15.43 -11.18 14.23
C SER A 109 -16.03 -11.81 15.49
N GLY A 110 -17.35 -12.09 15.47
CA GLY A 110 -18.05 -12.84 16.52
C GLY A 110 -18.59 -12.03 17.69
N HIS A 111 -18.43 -10.69 17.69
CA HIS A 111 -19.07 -9.80 18.67
C HIS A 111 -19.22 -8.39 18.12
N TYR A 112 -20.13 -7.60 18.67
CA TYR A 112 -20.31 -6.19 18.34
C TYR A 112 -19.59 -5.26 19.31
N ALA A 113 -19.48 -3.98 18.93
CA ALA A 113 -18.77 -2.97 19.70
C ALA A 113 -19.25 -2.78 21.15
N LYS A 114 -20.54 -3.09 21.43
CA LYS A 114 -21.13 -3.04 22.79
C LYS A 114 -20.54 -4.14 23.71
N GLU A 115 -20.26 -5.30 23.15
CA GLU A 115 -19.79 -6.50 23.86
C GLU A 115 -18.26 -6.65 23.80
N CYS A 116 -17.57 -5.67 23.23
CA CYS A 116 -16.13 -5.73 23.01
C CYS A 116 -15.36 -5.66 24.34
N SER A 117 -14.71 -6.75 24.69
CA SER A 117 -13.85 -6.87 25.90
C SER A 117 -12.53 -6.12 25.78
N ALA A 118 -12.11 -5.72 24.57
CA ALA A 118 -10.87 -4.97 24.35
C ALA A 118 -10.85 -3.61 25.09
N THR A 119 -12.02 -3.00 25.27
CA THR A 119 -12.15 -1.73 26.00
C THR A 119 -12.03 -1.93 27.52
N LYS A 120 -12.36 -3.11 28.04
CA LYS A 120 -12.25 -3.38 29.48
C LYS A 120 -10.81 -3.59 29.93
N ARG A 121 -9.91 -4.05 29.03
CA ARG A 121 -8.49 -4.26 29.36
C ARG A 121 -7.69 -2.94 29.46
N MET A 122 -8.10 -1.89 28.78
CA MET A 122 -7.43 -0.57 28.88
C MET A 122 -7.79 0.19 30.18
N ALA A 123 -8.94 -0.11 30.77
CA ALA A 123 -9.38 0.54 32.01
C ALA A 123 -8.75 -0.05 33.30
N THR A 124 -8.10 -1.22 33.20
CA THR A 124 -7.49 -1.92 34.36
C THR A 124 -5.97 -1.86 34.41
N LEU A 125 -5.33 -1.23 33.44
CA LEU A 125 -3.91 -0.90 33.52
C LEU A 125 -3.75 0.43 34.23
N SER A 126 -3.84 0.42 35.56
CA SER A 126 -3.26 1.48 36.39
C SER A 126 -1.79 1.64 36.02
N PRO A 127 -1.26 2.85 35.88
CA PRO A 127 0.15 3.06 35.61
C PRO A 127 0.95 2.41 36.73
N PRO A 128 2.01 1.64 36.43
CA PRO A 128 2.89 1.17 37.48
C PRO A 128 3.49 2.39 38.15
N MET A 129 3.33 2.48 39.47
CA MET A 129 4.05 3.39 40.34
C MET A 129 5.53 3.30 39.96
N MET A 130 6.06 4.37 39.37
CA MET A 130 7.50 4.53 39.21
C MET A 130 8.13 4.59 40.61
N SER A 131 8.61 3.44 41.07
CA SER A 131 9.57 3.38 42.16
C SER A 131 10.86 4.00 41.65
N LEU A 132 11.17 5.17 42.18
CA LEU A 132 12.47 5.80 42.03
C LEU A 132 13.54 4.88 42.63
N MET A 133 14.17 4.08 41.79
CA MET A 133 15.48 3.53 42.13
C MET A 133 16.53 4.29 41.32
N MET A 134 17.18 5.21 42.05
CA MET A 134 18.46 5.79 41.66
C MET A 134 19.43 4.68 41.32
N HIS A 135 19.87 4.64 40.07
CA HIS A 135 21.08 3.89 39.68
C HIS A 135 22.22 4.88 39.43
N PRO A 136 23.41 4.62 39.96
CA PRO A 136 24.53 5.55 39.89
C PRO A 136 25.10 5.61 38.47
N MET A 137 25.51 6.83 38.14
CA MET A 137 26.30 7.17 36.94
C MET A 137 27.49 6.22 36.77
N MET A 138 27.62 5.65 35.57
CA MET A 138 28.90 5.15 35.08
C MET A 138 29.33 5.92 33.84
N PRO A 139 30.62 6.28 33.72
CA PRO A 139 31.09 7.24 32.73
C PRO A 139 31.28 6.62 31.36
N ALA A 140 31.24 7.53 30.37
CA ALA A 140 31.46 7.33 28.97
C ALA A 140 32.73 6.57 28.63
N ALA A 141 32.63 5.64 27.69
CA ALA A 141 33.75 5.23 26.87
C ALA A 141 33.31 5.28 25.41
N MET A 142 33.77 6.28 24.70
CA MET A 142 33.79 6.30 23.24
C MET A 142 34.85 5.35 22.71
N PRO A 143 34.63 4.67 21.61
CA PRO A 143 35.71 4.43 20.64
C PRO A 143 35.43 5.21 19.36
N ALA A 144 36.36 6.07 19.04
CA ALA A 144 36.58 6.59 17.71
C ALA A 144 37.12 5.46 16.81
N ALA A 145 36.62 5.43 15.59
CA ALA A 145 37.41 5.26 14.35
C ALA A 145 36.49 4.95 13.18
N MET A 146 36.31 5.91 12.30
CA MET A 146 35.93 5.66 10.91
C MET A 146 37.15 5.19 10.14
N PRO A 147 37.03 4.31 9.16
CA PRO A 147 37.85 4.38 7.97
C PRO A 147 37.01 4.84 6.77
N ALA A 148 37.48 5.94 6.20
CA ALA A 148 37.14 6.35 4.85
C ALA A 148 37.84 5.37 3.87
N ALA A 149 37.04 4.86 2.91
CA ALA A 149 37.59 4.39 1.64
C ALA A 149 36.46 4.41 0.60
N MET A 150 36.45 5.43 -0.23
CA MET A 150 35.87 5.40 -1.56
C MET A 150 36.85 4.67 -2.50
N PRO A 151 36.33 3.90 -3.45
CA PRO A 151 36.97 3.83 -4.76
C PRO A 151 36.10 4.49 -5.82
N ALA A 152 36.68 5.52 -6.42
CA ALA A 152 36.30 6.02 -7.74
C ALA A 152 36.77 5.00 -8.78
N ALA A 153 35.90 4.70 -9.75
CA ALA A 153 36.24 4.46 -11.14
C ALA A 153 34.96 4.16 -11.95
N MET A 154 34.53 5.11 -12.72
CA MET A 154 33.72 4.86 -13.91
C MET A 154 34.66 4.51 -15.07
N PRO A 155 34.31 3.57 -15.94
CA PRO A 155 34.75 3.64 -17.32
C PRO A 155 33.59 4.09 -18.22
N ALA A 156 33.78 5.22 -18.85
CA ALA A 156 33.07 5.61 -20.06
C ALA A 156 33.52 4.71 -21.21
N VAL A 157 32.57 4.04 -21.86
CA VAL A 157 32.77 3.53 -23.22
C VAL A 157 31.47 3.72 -23.98
N MET A 158 31.47 4.76 -24.83
CA MET A 158 30.63 4.78 -26.02
C MET A 158 31.31 3.99 -27.13
N PRO A 159 30.56 3.33 -27.99
CA PRO A 159 30.85 3.42 -29.42
C PRO A 159 29.67 3.98 -30.20
N ALA A 160 29.88 5.09 -30.83
CA ALA A 160 29.19 5.50 -32.01
C ALA A 160 29.62 4.64 -33.20
N VAL A 161 28.66 4.01 -33.87
CA VAL A 161 28.80 3.65 -35.29
C VAL A 161 27.43 3.73 -35.93
N MET A 162 27.24 4.77 -36.71
CA MET A 162 26.31 4.74 -37.84
C MET A 162 26.99 4.09 -39.05
N PRO A 163 26.25 3.41 -39.89
CA PRO A 163 26.52 3.53 -41.32
C PRO A 163 25.34 4.15 -42.05
N ALA A 164 25.73 5.10 -42.89
CA ALA A 164 24.91 5.72 -43.88
C ALA A 164 24.84 4.86 -45.14
N ALA A 165 23.85 5.26 -45.98
CA ALA A 165 23.76 5.22 -47.42
C ALA A 165 23.17 3.99 -48.10
N MET A 166 22.07 4.32 -48.64
CA MET A 166 21.49 4.20 -49.98
C MET A 166 22.34 3.48 -51.09
N PRO A 167 21.74 3.00 -52.19
CA PRO A 167 20.84 3.73 -53.07
C PRO A 167 19.41 3.20 -53.16
#